data_07e32e4506d2db01a7bfce74908ee11c
#
_entry.id   07e32e4506d2db01a7bfce74908ee11c
#
_cell.length_a   1.000
_cell.length_b   1.000
_cell.length_c   1.000
_cell.angle_alpha   90.00
_cell.angle_beta   90.00
_cell.angle_gamma   90.00
#
_symmetry.space_group_name_H-M   'P 1'
#
loop_
_entity.id
_entity.type
_entity.pdbx_description
1 polymer ?
#
loop_
_entity_poly.entity_id
_entity_poly.type
_entity_poly.pdbx_seq_one_letter_code
_entity_poly.pdbx_strand_id
1 'polypeptide(L)'
;MSKQQTKPRAKAGTAGRLIKTIFSFYPRLLPAIVACLLIAAVSSSFGSVFLQGALEIVTQFGQTGDWAAAQPEVFRLVTTLAAVYLVGIAASLFWNRSMAIVTQGSLEKLREKMFNSMQDLPISYFDTHQRGDIMSHYTNDIDALRQMISQSLPNLFQTGVVLITVFFIMMYYSVWMCLVIVAGVAFMVFMTKVLGGNSARFFVAQQRELGVVEGQVEEIMNGQKVVKAFCHEQAAERDFDAFNEHLFEVSQKANMYGNILMPVLMNIGNLIYVVVALAGGLLLALGTPNVSLSGMALSIAVVVPFLNMTKQFCGQIGQISMQINAVVMGLAGAGRIFGLLDEEPEADEGYVTLVNTKYDESGHLVECAERTTDWAWKHPHHDGTVTYTPLAGDVRMEHVDFGYSPDHQVLYDVSVYAKPGQKVAFVGATGAGKTTITNLINRFYDIADGKIRYDGINVNKICKDDLRRSLGVVLQDVNLFTGTVMDNIRYGKLDATDEECMAAARLAGADDFICRLPDGYQTMLTGNGSQLSQGQRQLISIARAAVADPPAMILDEATSSIDTRTEAIVQRGMDALMTGRTTFVIAHRLSTVRNSDVIICLDHGHVIERGNHDELIAKKGYYYQLYTGAFELE
;
A
#
# COMPACT_ATOMS: atom_id res chain seq x y z
N MET A 1 1.72 -17.92 18.74
CA MET A 1 2.68 -18.72 17.93
C MET A 1 3.00 -17.93 16.66
N SER A 2 4.17 -17.29 16.61
CA SER A 2 4.62 -16.42 15.51
C SER A 2 4.82 -17.26 14.24
N LYS A 3 4.01 -17.03 13.21
CA LYS A 3 4.29 -17.51 11.86
C LYS A 3 5.61 -16.89 11.42
N GLN A 4 6.63 -17.71 11.20
CA GLN A 4 7.90 -17.32 10.58
C GLN A 4 7.60 -16.51 9.32
N GLN A 5 7.90 -15.21 9.35
CA GLN A 5 7.96 -14.40 8.15
C GLN A 5 9.05 -15.00 7.24
N THR A 6 8.62 -15.79 6.28
CA THR A 6 9.48 -16.27 5.20
C THR A 6 10.02 -15.03 4.48
N LYS A 7 11.37 -15.02 4.27
CA LYS A 7 12.04 -14.00 3.45
C LYS A 7 11.18 -13.69 2.23
N PRO A 8 10.90 -12.43 1.91
CA PRO A 8 10.18 -12.08 0.69
C PRO A 8 11.06 -12.42 -0.52
N ARG A 9 10.93 -13.65 -1.01
CA ARG A 9 11.45 -14.00 -2.33
C ARG A 9 10.48 -13.40 -3.33
N ALA A 10 10.95 -12.46 -4.14
CA ALA A 10 10.21 -12.01 -5.30
C ALA A 10 9.73 -13.24 -6.08
N LYS A 11 8.41 -13.35 -6.32
CA LYS A 11 7.86 -14.45 -7.13
C LYS A 11 8.60 -14.46 -8.47
N ALA A 12 8.97 -15.65 -8.95
CA ALA A 12 9.61 -15.76 -10.27
C ALA A 12 8.70 -15.07 -11.31
N GLY A 13 9.25 -14.10 -12.05
CA GLY A 13 8.49 -13.30 -13.03
C GLY A 13 8.17 -11.86 -12.61
N THR A 14 8.30 -11.47 -11.32
CA THR A 14 8.01 -10.09 -10.88
C THR A 14 8.82 -9.04 -11.64
N ALA A 15 10.11 -9.30 -11.89
CA ALA A 15 10.96 -8.38 -12.65
C ALA A 15 10.47 -8.22 -14.11
N GLY A 16 10.12 -9.31 -14.78
CA GLY A 16 9.58 -9.27 -16.13
C GLY A 16 8.24 -8.54 -16.21
N ARG A 17 7.35 -8.76 -15.25
CA ARG A 17 6.07 -8.06 -15.13
C ARG A 17 6.28 -6.56 -14.92
N LEU A 18 7.19 -6.17 -14.02
CA LEU A 18 7.50 -4.77 -13.77
C LEU A 18 8.03 -4.08 -15.02
N ILE A 19 9.03 -4.68 -15.68
CA ILE A 19 9.59 -4.13 -16.93
C ILE A 19 8.50 -3.98 -18.00
N LYS A 20 7.64 -5.01 -18.18
CA LYS A 20 6.52 -4.96 -19.12
C LYS A 20 5.54 -3.84 -18.77
N THR A 21 5.24 -3.64 -17.49
CA THR A 21 4.35 -2.58 -17.01
C THR A 21 4.93 -1.20 -17.28
N ILE A 22 6.22 -0.95 -16.94
CA ILE A 22 6.87 0.33 -17.21
C ILE A 22 6.96 0.58 -18.73
N PHE A 23 7.29 -0.46 -19.51
CA PHE A 23 7.35 -0.36 -20.95
C PHE A 23 5.99 -0.02 -21.57
N SER A 24 4.90 -0.56 -21.04
CA SER A 24 3.54 -0.21 -21.49
C SER A 24 3.18 1.26 -21.23
N PHE A 25 3.73 1.85 -20.18
CA PHE A 25 3.51 3.26 -19.87
C PHE A 25 4.32 4.21 -20.77
N TYR A 26 5.56 3.82 -21.14
CA TYR A 26 6.50 4.67 -21.86
C TYR A 26 7.20 3.92 -23.01
N PRO A 27 6.47 3.40 -24.02
CA PRO A 27 7.01 2.52 -25.05
C PRO A 27 8.05 3.20 -25.99
N ARG A 28 7.98 4.53 -26.15
CA ARG A 28 8.90 5.28 -27.02
C ARG A 28 10.09 5.86 -26.25
N LEU A 29 9.88 6.23 -25.00
CA LEU A 29 10.89 6.93 -24.21
C LEU A 29 11.96 5.97 -23.67
N LEU A 30 11.56 4.77 -23.26
CA LEU A 30 12.49 3.76 -22.71
C LEU A 30 13.58 3.33 -23.70
N PRO A 31 13.29 3.00 -24.97
CA PRO A 31 14.33 2.68 -25.94
C PRO A 31 15.31 3.85 -26.18
N ALA A 32 14.79 5.09 -26.20
CA ALA A 32 15.62 6.28 -26.33
C ALA A 32 16.55 6.48 -25.13
N ILE A 33 16.05 6.23 -23.90
CA ILE A 33 16.85 6.27 -22.67
C ILE A 33 17.98 5.24 -22.74
N VAL A 34 17.66 3.99 -23.12
CA VAL A 34 18.65 2.91 -23.24
C VAL A 34 19.72 3.27 -24.28
N ALA A 35 19.34 3.81 -25.45
CA ALA A 35 20.27 4.24 -26.47
C ALA A 35 21.19 5.38 -25.97
N CYS A 36 20.63 6.40 -25.31
CA CYS A 36 21.43 7.49 -24.76
C CYS A 36 22.35 7.03 -23.62
N LEU A 37 21.88 6.07 -22.80
CA LEU A 37 22.68 5.49 -21.73
C LEU A 37 23.84 4.68 -22.27
N LEU A 38 23.64 3.92 -23.36
CA LEU A 38 24.71 3.24 -24.09
C LEU A 38 25.75 4.25 -24.63
N ILE A 39 25.30 5.32 -25.27
CA ILE A 39 26.19 6.37 -25.79
C ILE A 39 27.02 7.01 -24.67
N ALA A 40 26.36 7.37 -23.55
CA ALA A 40 27.03 7.97 -22.40
C ALA A 40 28.06 7.00 -21.77
N ALA A 41 27.72 5.72 -21.60
CA ALA A 41 28.60 4.70 -21.04
C ALA A 41 29.82 4.45 -21.93
N VAL A 42 29.62 4.32 -23.23
CA VAL A 42 30.70 4.14 -24.20
C VAL A 42 31.60 5.38 -24.25
N SER A 43 31.03 6.59 -24.33
CA SER A 43 31.78 7.84 -24.33
C SER A 43 32.68 7.98 -23.09
N SER A 44 32.22 7.59 -21.92
CA SER A 44 33.00 7.65 -20.67
C SER A 44 34.17 6.67 -20.65
N SER A 45 34.14 5.62 -21.46
CA SER A 45 35.19 4.60 -21.54
C SER A 45 36.36 4.98 -22.44
N PHE A 46 36.18 5.97 -23.34
CA PHE A 46 37.21 6.36 -24.30
C PHE A 46 38.33 7.23 -23.74
N GLY A 47 38.22 7.77 -22.53
CA GLY A 47 39.23 8.63 -21.92
C GLY A 47 40.64 8.02 -21.92
N SER A 48 40.72 6.71 -21.64
CA SER A 48 42.01 5.99 -21.63
C SER A 48 42.59 5.77 -23.04
N VAL A 49 41.75 5.67 -24.07
CA VAL A 49 42.17 5.57 -25.47
C VAL A 49 42.80 6.90 -25.94
N PHE A 50 42.21 8.02 -25.56
CA PHE A 50 42.75 9.35 -25.84
C PHE A 50 44.06 9.62 -25.07
N LEU A 51 44.17 9.08 -23.83
CA LEU A 51 45.41 9.14 -23.07
C LEU A 51 46.55 8.39 -23.79
N GLN A 52 46.25 7.24 -24.39
CA GLN A 52 47.23 6.50 -25.21
C GLN A 52 47.67 7.32 -26.42
N GLY A 53 46.75 7.90 -27.17
CA GLY A 53 47.08 8.76 -28.29
C GLY A 53 47.93 9.98 -27.89
N ALA A 54 47.64 10.59 -26.74
CA ALA A 54 48.43 11.71 -26.22
C ALA A 54 49.87 11.28 -25.86
N LEU A 55 50.02 10.10 -25.20
CA LEU A 55 51.32 9.57 -24.86
C LEU A 55 52.14 9.15 -26.11
N GLU A 56 51.47 8.67 -27.15
CA GLU A 56 52.08 8.31 -28.41
C GLU A 56 52.65 9.57 -29.12
N ILE A 57 51.90 10.65 -29.17
CA ILE A 57 52.38 11.95 -29.68
C ILE A 57 53.58 12.45 -28.86
N VAL A 58 53.53 12.37 -27.53
CA VAL A 58 54.64 12.78 -26.65
C VAL A 58 55.88 11.92 -26.88
N THR A 59 55.72 10.61 -27.06
CA THR A 59 56.87 9.72 -27.32
C THR A 59 57.48 9.92 -28.71
N GLN A 60 56.67 10.27 -29.71
CA GLN A 60 57.12 10.48 -31.10
C GLN A 60 57.78 11.84 -31.29
N PHE A 61 57.22 12.91 -30.77
CA PHE A 61 57.72 14.29 -31.01
C PHE A 61 58.48 14.87 -29.82
N GLY A 62 58.38 14.30 -28.61
CA GLY A 62 59.03 14.80 -27.40
C GLY A 62 60.58 14.78 -27.48
N GLN A 63 61.18 13.84 -28.25
CA GLN A 63 62.62 13.75 -28.44
C GLN A 63 63.15 14.75 -29.46
N THR A 64 62.33 15.10 -30.46
CA THR A 64 62.71 16.04 -31.52
C THR A 64 62.43 17.49 -31.16
N GLY A 65 61.55 17.77 -30.21
CA GLY A 65 61.10 19.10 -29.80
C GLY A 65 60.34 19.89 -30.90
N ASP A 66 60.00 19.23 -32.01
CA ASP A 66 59.27 19.85 -33.12
C ASP A 66 57.81 20.02 -32.83
N TRP A 67 57.44 21.14 -32.20
CA TRP A 67 56.08 21.49 -31.89
C TRP A 67 55.17 21.73 -33.12
N ALA A 68 55.78 22.27 -34.21
CA ALA A 68 55.02 22.57 -35.41
C ALA A 68 54.47 21.30 -36.08
N ALA A 69 55.25 20.20 -36.04
CA ALA A 69 54.80 18.90 -36.52
C ALA A 69 53.78 18.20 -35.60
N ALA A 70 53.86 18.37 -34.26
CA ALA A 70 52.99 17.79 -33.30
C ALA A 70 51.64 18.53 -33.21
N GLN A 71 51.59 19.83 -33.42
CA GLN A 71 50.40 20.68 -33.23
C GLN A 71 49.12 20.17 -33.94
N PRO A 72 49.13 19.77 -35.22
CA PRO A 72 47.92 19.30 -35.89
C PRO A 72 47.35 17.98 -35.29
N GLU A 73 48.23 17.09 -34.84
CA GLU A 73 47.83 15.82 -34.23
C GLU A 73 47.23 16.06 -32.84
N VAL A 74 47.85 16.91 -32.02
CA VAL A 74 47.32 17.32 -30.71
C VAL A 74 45.96 17.99 -30.88
N PHE A 75 45.82 18.93 -31.83
CA PHE A 75 44.57 19.62 -32.08
C PHE A 75 43.46 18.65 -32.51
N ARG A 76 43.75 17.71 -33.41
CA ARG A 76 42.81 16.66 -33.84
C ARG A 76 42.39 15.77 -32.67
N LEU A 77 43.34 15.35 -31.81
CA LEU A 77 43.08 14.52 -30.65
C LEU A 77 42.13 15.25 -29.67
N VAL A 78 42.45 16.50 -29.31
CA VAL A 78 41.67 17.31 -28.37
C VAL A 78 40.28 17.61 -28.91
N THR A 79 40.15 17.98 -30.18
CA THR A 79 38.84 18.25 -30.80
C THR A 79 37.97 17.01 -30.88
N THR A 80 38.54 15.84 -31.20
CA THR A 80 37.82 14.58 -31.23
C THR A 80 37.37 14.17 -29.83
N LEU A 81 38.25 14.31 -28.83
CA LEU A 81 37.90 14.05 -27.41
C LEU A 81 36.77 14.97 -26.95
N ALA A 82 36.87 16.26 -27.23
CA ALA A 82 35.84 17.24 -26.89
C ALA A 82 34.48 16.88 -27.53
N ALA A 83 34.48 16.50 -28.81
CA ALA A 83 33.25 16.08 -29.51
C ALA A 83 32.62 14.82 -28.87
N VAL A 84 33.45 13.80 -28.56
CA VAL A 84 32.96 12.57 -27.89
C VAL A 84 32.35 12.87 -26.51
N TYR A 85 33.04 13.71 -25.72
CA TYR A 85 32.49 14.06 -24.39
C TYR A 85 31.26 14.97 -24.48
N LEU A 86 31.16 15.91 -25.42
CA LEU A 86 29.97 16.71 -25.62
C LEU A 86 28.77 15.85 -25.99
N VAL A 87 28.94 14.86 -26.86
CA VAL A 87 27.88 13.88 -27.19
C VAL A 87 27.53 13.05 -25.96
N GLY A 88 28.51 12.59 -25.18
CA GLY A 88 28.28 11.84 -23.93
C GLY A 88 27.52 12.66 -22.88
N ILE A 89 27.87 13.95 -22.72
CA ILE A 89 27.20 14.87 -21.81
C ILE A 89 25.73 15.09 -22.26
N ALA A 90 25.51 15.38 -23.54
CA ALA A 90 24.17 15.58 -24.09
C ALA A 90 23.30 14.32 -23.91
N ALA A 91 23.85 13.14 -24.19
CA ALA A 91 23.17 11.86 -23.96
C ALA A 91 22.88 11.62 -22.46
N SER A 92 23.86 11.97 -21.59
CA SER A 92 23.68 11.84 -20.13
C SER A 92 22.59 12.75 -19.60
N LEU A 93 22.54 14.01 -20.02
CA LEU A 93 21.48 14.95 -19.64
C LEU A 93 20.11 14.47 -20.11
N PHE A 94 20.02 13.97 -21.34
CA PHE A 94 18.75 13.46 -21.88
C PHE A 94 18.24 12.25 -21.10
N TRP A 95 19.07 11.22 -20.90
CA TRP A 95 18.62 10.01 -20.21
C TRP A 95 18.26 10.29 -18.75
N ASN A 96 19.05 11.10 -18.01
CA ASN A 96 18.76 11.44 -16.62
C ASN A 96 17.42 12.18 -16.48
N ARG A 97 17.19 13.20 -17.33
CA ARG A 97 15.92 13.94 -17.34
C ARG A 97 14.75 13.03 -17.72
N SER A 98 14.90 12.23 -18.75
CA SER A 98 13.85 11.33 -19.25
C SER A 98 13.57 10.22 -18.25
N MET A 99 14.59 9.72 -17.55
CA MET A 99 14.41 8.70 -16.50
C MET A 99 13.65 9.24 -15.30
N ALA A 100 13.85 10.50 -14.93
CA ALA A 100 13.06 11.15 -13.88
C ALA A 100 11.56 11.17 -14.25
N ILE A 101 11.24 11.53 -15.51
CA ILE A 101 9.86 11.53 -16.03
C ILE A 101 9.27 10.11 -16.01
N VAL A 102 10.00 9.11 -16.52
CA VAL A 102 9.56 7.71 -16.54
C VAL A 102 9.33 7.20 -15.12
N THR A 103 10.25 7.49 -14.19
CA THR A 103 10.13 7.04 -12.81
C THR A 103 8.90 7.64 -12.14
N GLN A 104 8.79 8.98 -12.08
CA GLN A 104 7.71 9.63 -11.37
C GLN A 104 6.34 9.32 -11.98
N GLY A 105 6.22 9.36 -13.30
CA GLY A 105 4.96 9.04 -13.95
C GLY A 105 4.60 7.54 -13.91
N SER A 106 5.57 6.63 -13.80
CA SER A 106 5.26 5.22 -13.54
C SER A 106 4.74 5.00 -12.11
N LEU A 107 5.32 5.70 -11.13
CA LEU A 107 4.87 5.63 -9.74
C LEU A 107 3.48 6.28 -9.55
N GLU A 108 3.22 7.38 -10.25
CA GLU A 108 1.89 8.02 -10.29
C GLU A 108 0.82 7.01 -10.76
N LYS A 109 1.03 6.43 -11.95
CA LYS A 109 0.12 5.44 -12.52
C LYS A 109 -0.04 4.17 -11.69
N LEU A 110 1.03 3.73 -11.00
CA LEU A 110 0.96 2.60 -10.09
C LEU A 110 0.12 2.93 -8.85
N ARG A 111 0.32 4.12 -8.25
CA ARG A 111 -0.49 4.57 -7.10
C ARG A 111 -1.97 4.69 -7.48
N GLU A 112 -2.26 5.27 -8.65
CA GLU A 112 -3.62 5.36 -9.17
C GLU A 112 -4.26 3.97 -9.33
N LYS A 113 -3.54 3.02 -9.98
CA LYS A 113 -4.03 1.65 -10.13
C LYS A 113 -4.24 0.95 -8.79
N MET A 114 -3.31 1.12 -7.84
CA MET A 114 -3.44 0.54 -6.50
C MET A 114 -4.64 1.12 -5.77
N PHE A 115 -4.86 2.43 -5.86
CA PHE A 115 -5.98 3.09 -5.19
C PHE A 115 -7.31 2.64 -5.78
N ASN A 116 -7.42 2.58 -7.11
CA ASN A 116 -8.63 2.09 -7.78
C ASN A 116 -8.90 0.63 -7.43
N SER A 117 -7.88 -0.24 -7.54
CA SER A 117 -8.03 -1.65 -7.15
C SER A 117 -8.44 -1.81 -5.69
N MET A 118 -7.89 -0.99 -4.77
CA MET A 118 -8.24 -1.02 -3.35
C MET A 118 -9.72 -0.64 -3.11
N GLN A 119 -10.30 0.26 -3.91
CA GLN A 119 -11.73 0.62 -3.78
C GLN A 119 -12.65 -0.54 -4.18
N ASP A 120 -12.20 -1.41 -5.07
CA ASP A 120 -12.98 -2.55 -5.56
C ASP A 120 -12.85 -3.80 -4.68
N LEU A 121 -11.98 -3.77 -3.63
CA LEU A 121 -11.76 -4.92 -2.76
C LEU A 121 -12.92 -5.15 -1.77
N PRO A 122 -13.23 -6.42 -1.44
CA PRO A 122 -14.24 -6.74 -0.45
C PRO A 122 -13.81 -6.32 0.97
N ILE A 123 -14.77 -6.08 1.85
CA ILE A 123 -14.50 -5.71 3.26
C ILE A 123 -13.64 -6.77 3.97
N SER A 124 -13.79 -8.04 3.63
CA SER A 124 -12.98 -9.13 4.17
C SER A 124 -11.46 -8.93 4.02
N TYR A 125 -11.03 -8.23 2.96
CA TYR A 125 -9.63 -7.86 2.78
C TYR A 125 -9.16 -6.91 3.89
N PHE A 126 -9.94 -5.87 4.20
CA PHE A 126 -9.61 -4.88 5.22
C PHE A 126 -9.72 -5.43 6.64
N ASP A 127 -10.58 -6.42 6.88
CA ASP A 127 -10.71 -7.09 8.17
C ASP A 127 -9.56 -8.06 8.45
N THR A 128 -8.94 -8.61 7.39
CA THR A 128 -7.85 -9.59 7.50
C THR A 128 -6.45 -8.97 7.42
N HIS A 129 -6.33 -7.74 6.91
CA HIS A 129 -5.05 -7.05 6.73
C HIS A 129 -4.94 -5.83 7.64
N GLN A 130 -3.78 -5.65 8.25
CA GLN A 130 -3.53 -4.47 9.09
C GLN A 130 -3.44 -3.20 8.22
N ARG A 131 -4.05 -2.11 8.67
CA ARG A 131 -4.02 -0.81 7.96
C ARG A 131 -2.59 -0.33 7.70
N GLY A 132 -1.66 -0.59 8.62
CA GLY A 132 -0.25 -0.25 8.48
C GLY A 132 0.42 -0.99 7.32
N ASP A 133 0.10 -2.27 7.10
CA ASP A 133 0.62 -3.05 5.99
C ASP A 133 0.13 -2.50 4.65
N ILE A 134 -1.16 -2.16 4.54
CA ILE A 134 -1.73 -1.54 3.34
C ILE A 134 -1.07 -0.19 3.06
N MET A 135 -0.88 0.65 4.08
CA MET A 135 -0.20 1.95 3.94
C MET A 135 1.27 1.79 3.53
N SER A 136 1.95 0.72 3.98
CA SER A 136 3.33 0.44 3.60
C SER A 136 3.50 0.23 2.09
N HIS A 137 2.47 -0.25 1.38
CA HIS A 137 2.51 -0.36 -0.09
C HIS A 137 2.59 1.01 -0.77
N TYR A 138 1.89 2.03 -0.23
CA TYR A 138 1.90 3.40 -0.77
C TYR A 138 3.13 4.21 -0.38
N THR A 139 3.83 3.84 0.67
CA THR A 139 5.01 4.54 1.20
C THR A 139 6.30 3.77 0.92
N ASN A 140 6.61 2.77 1.70
CA ASN A 140 7.89 2.06 1.68
C ASN A 140 8.12 1.29 0.37
N ASP A 141 7.09 0.60 -0.14
CA ASP A 141 7.22 -0.21 -1.36
C ASP A 141 7.35 0.65 -2.60
N ILE A 142 6.57 1.73 -2.69
CA ILE A 142 6.69 2.73 -3.76
C ILE A 142 8.07 3.41 -3.72
N ASP A 143 8.61 3.69 -2.53
CA ASP A 143 9.92 4.35 -2.38
C ASP A 143 11.07 3.40 -2.76
N ALA A 144 10.98 2.13 -2.38
CA ALA A 144 11.92 1.09 -2.83
C ALA A 144 11.88 0.91 -4.36
N LEU A 145 10.68 0.94 -4.97
CA LEU A 145 10.54 0.95 -6.43
C LEU A 145 11.15 2.20 -7.06
N ARG A 146 10.92 3.37 -6.49
CA ARG A 146 11.50 4.64 -6.95
C ARG A 146 13.02 4.54 -7.02
N GLN A 147 13.66 4.09 -5.95
CA GLN A 147 15.11 3.94 -5.88
C GLN A 147 15.62 2.93 -6.91
N MET A 148 14.96 1.80 -7.06
CA MET A 148 15.32 0.77 -8.02
C MET A 148 15.22 1.27 -9.47
N ILE A 149 14.10 1.90 -9.85
CA ILE A 149 13.83 2.36 -11.21
C ILE A 149 14.72 3.56 -11.55
N SER A 150 14.80 4.57 -10.66
CA SER A 150 15.52 5.83 -10.96
C SER A 150 17.03 5.71 -10.93
N GLN A 151 17.57 4.82 -10.11
CA GLN A 151 19.02 4.76 -9.86
C GLN A 151 19.60 3.37 -10.11
N SER A 152 19.06 2.32 -9.44
CA SER A 152 19.76 1.04 -9.38
C SER A 152 19.78 0.30 -10.70
N LEU A 153 18.66 0.20 -11.41
CA LEU A 153 18.60 -0.43 -12.73
C LEU A 153 19.42 0.32 -13.78
N PRO A 154 19.30 1.65 -13.95
CA PRO A 154 20.14 2.41 -14.87
C PRO A 154 21.64 2.30 -14.55
N ASN A 155 22.00 2.41 -13.26
CA ASN A 155 23.41 2.31 -12.85
C ASN A 155 23.99 0.91 -13.12
N LEU A 156 23.24 -0.16 -12.83
CA LEU A 156 23.67 -1.53 -13.16
C LEU A 156 23.87 -1.72 -14.66
N PHE A 157 22.94 -1.22 -15.46
CA PHE A 157 23.03 -1.30 -16.91
C PHE A 157 24.23 -0.51 -17.42
N GLN A 158 24.40 0.76 -16.98
CA GLN A 158 25.53 1.61 -17.35
C GLN A 158 26.88 0.98 -16.96
N THR A 159 26.98 0.52 -15.72
CA THR A 159 28.19 -0.14 -15.21
C THR A 159 28.51 -1.41 -15.99
N GLY A 160 27.52 -2.21 -16.33
CA GLY A 160 27.69 -3.39 -17.17
C GLY A 160 28.25 -3.05 -18.55
N VAL A 161 27.68 -2.03 -19.19
CA VAL A 161 28.18 -1.54 -20.51
C VAL A 161 29.62 -1.02 -20.40
N VAL A 162 29.93 -0.21 -19.38
CA VAL A 162 31.29 0.30 -19.15
C VAL A 162 32.28 -0.85 -18.93
N LEU A 163 31.94 -1.84 -18.10
CA LEU A 163 32.77 -3.00 -17.85
C LEU A 163 33.08 -3.78 -19.14
N ILE A 164 32.04 -4.06 -19.93
CA ILE A 164 32.17 -4.77 -21.21
C ILE A 164 33.06 -3.95 -22.16
N THR A 165 32.78 -2.66 -22.32
CA THR A 165 33.52 -1.78 -23.21
C THR A 165 35.00 -1.66 -22.81
N VAL A 166 35.28 -1.39 -21.53
CA VAL A 166 36.64 -1.28 -21.00
C VAL A 166 37.37 -2.61 -21.13
N PHE A 167 36.75 -3.74 -20.86
CA PHE A 167 37.34 -5.07 -21.00
C PHE A 167 37.77 -5.36 -22.45
N PHE A 168 36.94 -5.05 -23.43
CA PHE A 168 37.29 -5.20 -24.85
C PHE A 168 38.43 -4.25 -25.27
N ILE A 169 38.42 -3.01 -24.78
CA ILE A 169 39.51 -2.08 -25.03
C ILE A 169 40.82 -2.60 -24.40
N MET A 170 40.78 -3.16 -23.21
CA MET A 170 41.95 -3.76 -22.55
C MET A 170 42.48 -4.97 -23.31
N MET A 171 41.63 -5.86 -23.81
CA MET A 171 42.02 -6.97 -24.68
C MET A 171 42.66 -6.49 -26.01
N TYR A 172 42.16 -5.37 -26.53
CA TYR A 172 42.73 -4.74 -27.73
C TYR A 172 44.18 -4.32 -27.51
N TYR A 173 44.55 -3.86 -26.30
CA TYR A 173 45.89 -3.42 -25.96
C TYR A 173 46.82 -4.54 -25.54
N SER A 174 46.43 -5.45 -24.65
CA SER A 174 47.28 -6.56 -24.19
C SER A 174 46.48 -7.67 -23.53
N VAL A 175 46.54 -8.87 -24.09
CA VAL A 175 45.90 -10.07 -23.52
C VAL A 175 46.62 -10.53 -22.26
N TRP A 176 47.96 -10.43 -22.19
CA TRP A 176 48.73 -10.83 -21.02
C TRP A 176 48.34 -10.04 -19.76
N MET A 177 48.25 -8.73 -19.89
CA MET A 177 47.84 -7.89 -18.77
C MET A 177 46.36 -8.11 -18.39
N CYS A 178 45.48 -8.44 -19.35
CA CYS A 178 44.10 -8.82 -19.07
C CYS A 178 43.98 -10.09 -18.20
N LEU A 179 44.82 -11.10 -18.40
CA LEU A 179 44.81 -12.31 -17.59
C LEU A 179 45.11 -12.01 -16.11
N VAL A 180 46.04 -11.07 -15.84
CA VAL A 180 46.32 -10.61 -14.47
C VAL A 180 45.08 -9.94 -13.85
N ILE A 181 44.35 -9.13 -14.61
CA ILE A 181 43.14 -8.46 -14.15
C ILE A 181 42.04 -9.49 -13.89
N VAL A 182 41.82 -10.47 -14.76
CA VAL A 182 40.80 -11.51 -14.57
C VAL A 182 41.07 -12.29 -13.28
N ALA A 183 42.32 -12.63 -12.97
CA ALA A 183 42.69 -13.26 -11.70
C ALA A 183 42.39 -12.36 -10.49
N GLY A 184 42.75 -11.06 -10.58
CA GLY A 184 42.45 -10.08 -9.55
C GLY A 184 40.96 -9.85 -9.33
N VAL A 185 40.18 -9.79 -10.40
CA VAL A 185 38.72 -9.68 -10.33
C VAL A 185 38.06 -10.91 -9.70
N ALA A 186 38.54 -12.11 -10.04
CA ALA A 186 38.08 -13.34 -9.39
C ALA A 186 38.28 -13.28 -7.86
N PHE A 187 39.43 -12.75 -7.43
CA PHE A 187 39.73 -12.50 -6.02
C PHE A 187 38.80 -11.43 -5.40
N MET A 188 38.53 -10.32 -6.10
CA MET A 188 37.59 -9.29 -5.67
C MET A 188 36.16 -9.88 -5.49
N VAL A 189 35.68 -10.67 -6.43
CA VAL A 189 34.37 -11.32 -6.38
C VAL A 189 34.30 -12.29 -5.22
N PHE A 190 35.35 -13.05 -4.98
CA PHE A 190 35.46 -13.95 -3.81
C PHE A 190 35.35 -13.15 -2.50
N MET A 191 36.13 -12.08 -2.35
CA MET A 191 36.08 -11.24 -1.14
C MET A 191 34.73 -10.55 -0.97
N THR A 192 34.12 -10.08 -2.06
CA THR A 192 32.75 -9.51 -2.03
C THR A 192 31.74 -10.56 -1.52
N LYS A 193 31.87 -11.81 -1.95
CA LYS A 193 30.97 -12.89 -1.53
C LYS A 193 31.11 -13.22 -0.04
N VAL A 194 32.35 -13.20 0.47
CA VAL A 194 32.65 -13.49 1.89
C VAL A 194 32.21 -12.34 2.79
N LEU A 195 32.67 -11.12 2.52
CA LEU A 195 32.35 -9.94 3.35
C LEU A 195 30.91 -9.49 3.18
N GLY A 196 30.41 -9.42 1.94
CA GLY A 196 29.04 -9.01 1.65
C GLY A 196 28.01 -10.04 2.16
N GLY A 197 28.31 -11.33 2.12
CA GLY A 197 27.45 -12.36 2.71
C GLY A 197 27.29 -12.21 4.22
N ASN A 198 28.38 -11.93 4.94
CA ASN A 198 28.36 -11.67 6.37
C ASN A 198 27.62 -10.36 6.68
N SER A 199 27.91 -9.30 5.93
CA SER A 199 27.21 -8.01 6.02
C SER A 199 25.69 -8.19 5.87
N ALA A 200 25.24 -8.85 4.82
CA ALA A 200 23.81 -9.09 4.57
C ALA A 200 23.14 -9.88 5.71
N ARG A 201 23.83 -10.88 6.28
CA ARG A 201 23.31 -11.64 7.43
C ARG A 201 23.09 -10.76 8.65
N PHE A 202 24.08 -9.94 8.99
CA PHE A 202 23.97 -9.06 10.16
C PHE A 202 23.01 -7.89 9.95
N PHE A 203 22.90 -7.34 8.73
CA PHE A 203 21.88 -6.33 8.44
C PHE A 203 20.45 -6.87 8.56
N VAL A 204 20.20 -8.13 8.15
CA VAL A 204 18.90 -8.77 8.36
C VAL A 204 18.61 -8.96 9.86
N ALA A 205 19.63 -9.34 10.64
CA ALA A 205 19.49 -9.46 12.09
C ALA A 205 19.23 -8.08 12.73
N GLN A 206 19.98 -7.04 12.35
CA GLN A 206 19.77 -5.67 12.82
C GLN A 206 18.35 -5.19 12.54
N GLN A 207 17.84 -5.41 11.33
CA GLN A 207 16.48 -4.99 10.98
C GLN A 207 15.42 -5.69 11.83
N ARG A 208 15.65 -6.95 12.18
CA ARG A 208 14.78 -7.69 13.08
C ARG A 208 14.79 -7.10 14.49
N GLU A 209 15.98 -6.86 15.05
CA GLU A 209 16.10 -6.31 16.42
C GLU A 209 15.61 -4.87 16.50
N LEU A 210 15.78 -4.09 15.42
CA LEU A 210 15.19 -2.74 15.31
C LEU A 210 13.66 -2.81 15.43
N GLY A 211 13.02 -3.74 14.73
CA GLY A 211 11.56 -3.94 14.84
C GLY A 211 11.11 -4.37 16.25
N VAL A 212 11.95 -5.07 17.01
CA VAL A 212 11.66 -5.40 18.43
C VAL A 212 11.71 -4.13 19.28
N VAL A 213 12.74 -3.29 19.13
CA VAL A 213 12.87 -2.02 19.84
C VAL A 213 11.73 -1.05 19.48
N GLU A 214 11.38 -0.93 18.20
CA GLU A 214 10.25 -0.12 17.73
C GLU A 214 8.94 -0.57 18.38
N GLY A 215 8.67 -1.89 18.42
CA GLY A 215 7.49 -2.45 19.07
C GLY A 215 7.44 -2.16 20.56
N GLN A 216 8.58 -2.24 21.28
CA GLN A 216 8.67 -1.89 22.68
C GLN A 216 8.40 -0.39 22.92
N VAL A 217 8.94 0.49 22.08
CA VAL A 217 8.69 1.94 22.15
C VAL A 217 7.20 2.23 21.94
N GLU A 218 6.56 1.61 20.93
CA GLU A 218 5.14 1.76 20.65
C GLU A 218 4.28 1.30 21.84
N GLU A 219 4.60 0.14 22.43
CA GLU A 219 3.89 -0.41 23.59
C GLU A 219 3.97 0.55 24.78
N ILE A 220 5.17 1.04 25.13
CA ILE A 220 5.37 2.00 26.24
C ILE A 220 4.69 3.34 25.93
N MET A 221 4.77 3.86 24.71
CA MET A 221 4.09 5.11 24.33
C MET A 221 2.56 4.99 24.49
N ASN A 222 1.98 3.89 24.03
CA ASN A 222 0.54 3.63 24.18
C ASN A 222 0.17 3.44 25.67
N GLY A 223 1.02 2.77 26.43
CA GLY A 223 0.86 2.51 27.86
C GLY A 223 1.38 3.62 28.79
N GLN A 224 1.85 4.78 28.28
CA GLN A 224 2.55 5.79 29.07
C GLN A 224 1.75 6.30 30.28
N LYS A 225 0.42 6.42 30.16
CA LYS A 225 -0.45 6.79 31.29
C LYS A 225 -0.39 5.76 32.43
N VAL A 226 -0.31 4.47 32.08
CA VAL A 226 -0.22 3.36 33.03
C VAL A 226 1.16 3.39 33.70
N VAL A 227 2.24 3.51 32.92
CA VAL A 227 3.61 3.65 33.45
C VAL A 227 3.70 4.78 34.49
N LYS A 228 3.13 5.95 34.15
CA LYS A 228 3.09 7.12 35.06
C LYS A 228 2.22 6.89 36.29
N ALA A 229 1.04 6.28 36.11
CA ALA A 229 0.11 6.05 37.22
C ALA A 229 0.68 5.09 38.27
N PHE A 230 1.52 4.15 37.86
CA PHE A 230 2.16 3.16 38.74
C PHE A 230 3.61 3.49 39.08
N CYS A 231 4.15 4.62 38.60
CA CYS A 231 5.54 5.07 38.85
C CYS A 231 6.58 4.00 38.40
N HIS A 232 6.36 3.36 37.26
CA HIS A 232 7.20 2.28 36.73
C HIS A 232 8.22 2.75 35.68
N GLU A 233 8.55 4.07 35.62
CA GLU A 233 9.47 4.63 34.62
C GLU A 233 10.84 3.94 34.65
N GLN A 234 11.41 3.75 35.83
CA GLN A 234 12.73 3.11 35.98
C GLN A 234 12.74 1.61 35.58
N ALA A 235 11.59 0.94 35.68
CA ALA A 235 11.47 -0.42 35.19
C ALA A 235 11.42 -0.42 33.67
N ALA A 236 10.60 0.44 33.05
CA ALA A 236 10.51 0.60 31.61
C ALA A 236 11.85 1.02 30.96
N GLU A 237 12.63 1.91 31.63
CA GLU A 237 13.97 2.29 31.17
C GLU A 237 14.93 1.08 31.16
N ARG A 238 14.94 0.29 32.23
CA ARG A 238 15.81 -0.91 32.31
C ARG A 238 15.45 -1.95 31.25
N ASP A 239 14.16 -2.15 31.00
CA ASP A 239 13.71 -3.09 29.97
C ASP A 239 14.10 -2.59 28.58
N PHE A 240 13.92 -1.28 28.31
CA PHE A 240 14.37 -0.65 27.06
C PHE A 240 15.88 -0.76 26.87
N ASP A 241 16.69 -0.52 27.93
CA ASP A 241 18.14 -0.61 27.86
C ASP A 241 18.61 -2.02 27.45
N ALA A 242 17.93 -3.07 27.94
CA ALA A 242 18.24 -4.45 27.54
C ALA A 242 17.99 -4.72 26.05
N PHE A 243 16.88 -4.24 25.50
CA PHE A 243 16.59 -4.35 24.05
C PHE A 243 17.55 -3.50 23.23
N ASN A 244 17.85 -2.29 23.66
CA ASN A 244 18.75 -1.36 22.98
C ASN A 244 20.21 -1.86 22.97
N GLU A 245 20.69 -2.47 24.04
CA GLU A 245 22.02 -3.09 24.10
C GLU A 245 22.13 -4.25 23.10
N HIS A 246 21.09 -5.11 23.01
CA HIS A 246 21.09 -6.19 22.03
C HIS A 246 21.07 -5.66 20.58
N LEU A 247 20.27 -4.61 20.31
CA LEU A 247 20.27 -3.92 19.03
C LEU A 247 21.67 -3.33 18.72
N PHE A 248 22.33 -2.71 19.73
CA PHE A 248 23.67 -2.16 19.57
C PHE A 248 24.67 -3.23 19.16
N GLU A 249 24.72 -4.39 19.85
CA GLU A 249 25.65 -5.47 19.51
C GLU A 249 25.49 -5.98 18.07
N VAL A 250 24.22 -6.16 17.63
CA VAL A 250 23.93 -6.65 16.29
C VAL A 250 24.24 -5.56 15.24
N SER A 251 23.88 -4.31 15.53
CA SER A 251 24.12 -3.16 14.65
C SER A 251 25.61 -2.86 14.48
N GLN A 252 26.39 -2.98 15.56
CA GLN A 252 27.86 -2.85 15.50
C GLN A 252 28.46 -3.84 14.53
N LYS A 253 28.07 -5.14 14.60
CA LYS A 253 28.54 -6.20 13.69
C LYS A 253 28.09 -5.91 12.26
N ALA A 254 26.83 -5.53 12.03
CA ALA A 254 26.29 -5.20 10.72
C ALA A 254 27.09 -4.07 10.05
N ASN A 255 27.27 -2.96 10.77
CA ASN A 255 27.99 -1.79 10.29
C ASN A 255 29.49 -2.05 10.12
N MET A 256 30.11 -2.87 11.00
CA MET A 256 31.50 -3.26 10.85
C MET A 256 31.73 -3.97 9.49
N TYR A 257 30.96 -5.02 9.20
CA TYR A 257 31.10 -5.74 7.92
C TYR A 257 30.67 -4.88 6.71
N GLY A 258 29.64 -4.05 6.85
CA GLY A 258 29.16 -3.15 5.80
C GLY A 258 30.19 -2.09 5.43
N ASN A 259 30.76 -1.43 6.43
CA ASN A 259 31.68 -0.31 6.24
C ASN A 259 33.11 -0.77 5.82
N ILE A 260 33.51 -2.00 6.17
CA ILE A 260 34.80 -2.57 5.75
C ILE A 260 34.78 -2.99 4.28
N LEU A 261 33.64 -3.35 3.71
CA LEU A 261 33.55 -3.90 2.35
C LEU A 261 34.16 -2.95 1.30
N MET A 262 33.76 -1.68 1.28
CA MET A 262 34.25 -0.72 0.27
C MET A 262 35.74 -0.40 0.40
N PRO A 263 36.31 -0.09 1.58
CA PRO A 263 37.76 0.07 1.74
C PRO A 263 38.57 -1.16 1.32
N VAL A 264 38.09 -2.37 1.65
CA VAL A 264 38.78 -3.62 1.24
C VAL A 264 38.76 -3.76 -0.27
N LEU A 265 37.61 -3.57 -0.95
CA LEU A 265 37.55 -3.65 -2.41
C LEU A 265 38.39 -2.58 -3.09
N MET A 266 38.44 -1.34 -2.58
CA MET A 266 39.33 -0.27 -3.10
C MET A 266 40.80 -0.66 -2.98
N ASN A 267 41.20 -1.19 -1.82
CA ASN A 267 42.61 -1.57 -1.62
C ASN A 267 42.99 -2.81 -2.44
N ILE A 268 42.11 -3.76 -2.63
CA ILE A 268 42.30 -4.86 -3.57
C ILE A 268 42.48 -4.30 -5.00
N GLY A 269 41.64 -3.34 -5.42
CA GLY A 269 41.80 -2.65 -6.70
C GLY A 269 43.13 -1.96 -6.86
N ASN A 270 43.62 -1.29 -5.80
CA ASN A 270 44.96 -0.68 -5.79
C ASN A 270 46.08 -1.75 -5.85
N LEU A 271 45.91 -2.89 -5.15
CA LEU A 271 46.84 -3.99 -5.23
C LEU A 271 46.91 -4.60 -6.65
N ILE A 272 45.74 -4.81 -7.27
CA ILE A 272 45.66 -5.25 -8.67
C ILE A 272 46.38 -4.27 -9.59
N TYR A 273 46.17 -2.96 -9.41
CA TYR A 273 46.87 -1.92 -10.15
C TYR A 273 48.40 -2.06 -10.04
N VAL A 274 48.97 -2.28 -8.84
CA VAL A 274 50.39 -2.47 -8.61
C VAL A 274 50.90 -3.74 -9.29
N VAL A 275 50.16 -4.86 -9.15
CA VAL A 275 50.53 -6.14 -9.79
C VAL A 275 50.54 -6.03 -11.32
N VAL A 276 49.54 -5.33 -11.90
CA VAL A 276 49.45 -5.07 -13.34
C VAL A 276 50.61 -4.15 -13.80
N ALA A 277 50.98 -3.14 -12.98
CA ALA A 277 52.10 -2.26 -13.27
C ALA A 277 53.43 -3.04 -13.27
N LEU A 278 53.64 -3.91 -12.28
CA LEU A 278 54.84 -4.75 -12.21
C LEU A 278 54.87 -5.76 -13.38
N ALA A 279 53.75 -6.41 -13.69
CA ALA A 279 53.66 -7.32 -14.83
C ALA A 279 53.92 -6.62 -16.16
N GLY A 280 53.31 -5.44 -16.39
CA GLY A 280 53.54 -4.64 -17.60
C GLY A 280 54.98 -4.15 -17.72
N GLY A 281 55.59 -3.68 -16.62
CA GLY A 281 57.00 -3.27 -16.56
C GLY A 281 57.96 -4.43 -16.82
N LEU A 282 57.68 -5.62 -16.23
CA LEU A 282 58.46 -6.83 -16.44
C LEU A 282 58.40 -7.33 -17.90
N LEU A 283 57.18 -7.38 -18.47
CA LEU A 283 56.98 -7.76 -19.87
C LEU A 283 57.70 -6.80 -20.82
N LEU A 284 57.70 -5.50 -20.49
CA LEU A 284 58.44 -4.48 -21.26
C LEU A 284 59.95 -4.65 -21.13
N ALA A 285 60.48 -4.88 -19.92
CA ALA A 285 61.89 -5.07 -19.65
C ALA A 285 62.46 -6.35 -20.29
N LEU A 286 61.66 -7.44 -20.32
CA LEU A 286 62.06 -8.70 -20.97
C LEU A 286 61.90 -8.68 -22.49
N GLY A 287 61.36 -7.64 -23.07
CA GLY A 287 61.13 -7.54 -24.51
C GLY A 287 60.20 -8.61 -25.08
N THR A 288 59.28 -9.11 -24.24
CA THR A 288 58.34 -10.17 -24.64
C THR A 288 57.35 -9.66 -25.70
N PRO A 289 57.03 -10.45 -26.75
CA PRO A 289 56.09 -10.05 -27.77
C PRO A 289 54.69 -9.84 -27.11
N ASN A 290 54.10 -8.67 -27.39
CA ASN A 290 52.76 -8.38 -26.92
C ASN A 290 51.72 -9.20 -27.71
N VAL A 291 50.91 -9.99 -27.00
CA VAL A 291 49.73 -10.63 -27.60
C VAL A 291 48.56 -9.66 -27.43
N SER A 292 48.17 -9.02 -28.53
CA SER A 292 47.07 -8.04 -28.54
C SER A 292 46.23 -8.18 -29.81
N LEU A 293 44.97 -7.77 -29.77
CA LEU A 293 44.13 -7.72 -30.95
C LEU A 293 44.53 -6.60 -31.90
N SER A 294 45.26 -5.58 -31.42
CA SER A 294 45.75 -4.45 -32.18
C SER A 294 47.03 -4.73 -32.95
N GLY A 295 47.79 -5.78 -32.60
CA GLY A 295 49.15 -6.01 -33.11
C GLY A 295 50.18 -5.01 -32.61
N MET A 296 49.86 -4.10 -31.71
CA MET A 296 50.77 -3.07 -31.17
C MET A 296 51.86 -3.71 -30.30
N ALA A 297 53.10 -3.22 -30.46
CA ALA A 297 54.16 -3.58 -29.54
C ALA A 297 53.90 -3.01 -28.13
N LEU A 298 54.34 -3.73 -27.11
CA LEU A 298 54.22 -3.25 -25.74
C LEU A 298 55.14 -2.02 -25.56
N SER A 299 54.55 -0.92 -25.10
CA SER A 299 55.23 0.35 -24.86
C SER A 299 54.67 1.04 -23.63
N ILE A 300 55.33 2.08 -23.13
CA ILE A 300 54.84 2.90 -22.04
C ILE A 300 53.49 3.54 -22.43
N ALA A 301 53.32 3.91 -23.71
CA ALA A 301 52.06 4.44 -24.23
C ALA A 301 50.90 3.44 -24.21
N VAL A 302 51.16 2.14 -24.09
CA VAL A 302 50.16 1.08 -23.87
C VAL A 302 49.95 0.80 -22.38
N VAL A 303 51.03 0.68 -21.59
CA VAL A 303 50.98 0.30 -20.18
C VAL A 303 50.25 1.34 -19.33
N VAL A 304 50.53 2.64 -19.50
CA VAL A 304 49.97 3.71 -18.66
C VAL A 304 48.42 3.83 -18.82
N PRO A 305 47.88 3.90 -20.05
CA PRO A 305 46.42 3.86 -20.23
C PRO A 305 45.78 2.58 -19.70
N PHE A 306 46.43 1.43 -19.86
CA PHE A 306 45.96 0.15 -19.32
C PHE A 306 45.85 0.17 -17.81
N LEU A 307 46.79 0.79 -17.10
CA LEU A 307 46.71 0.98 -15.64
C LEU A 307 45.52 1.85 -15.24
N ASN A 308 45.24 2.91 -16.00
CA ASN A 308 44.06 3.75 -15.75
C ASN A 308 42.76 2.98 -15.97
N MET A 309 42.69 2.16 -17.03
CA MET A 309 41.55 1.25 -17.28
C MET A 309 41.40 0.22 -16.17
N THR A 310 42.50 -0.32 -15.60
CA THR A 310 42.48 -1.25 -14.46
C THR A 310 41.80 -0.62 -13.27
N LYS A 311 42.15 0.64 -12.94
CA LYS A 311 41.54 1.36 -11.83
C LYS A 311 40.04 1.62 -12.06
N GLN A 312 39.67 2.03 -13.27
CA GLN A 312 38.27 2.23 -13.67
C GLN A 312 37.50 0.91 -13.59
N PHE A 313 38.03 -0.19 -14.11
CA PHE A 313 37.41 -1.51 -14.12
C PHE A 313 37.12 -2.04 -12.69
N CYS A 314 38.13 -1.98 -11.82
CA CYS A 314 37.98 -2.40 -10.41
C CYS A 314 36.95 -1.54 -9.65
N GLY A 315 36.94 -0.22 -9.91
CA GLY A 315 35.96 0.70 -9.32
C GLY A 315 34.51 0.36 -9.70
N GLN A 316 34.27 -0.03 -10.96
CA GLN A 316 32.93 -0.41 -11.43
C GLN A 316 32.39 -1.69 -10.76
N ILE A 317 33.26 -2.65 -10.43
CA ILE A 317 32.86 -3.87 -9.71
C ILE A 317 32.32 -3.53 -8.32
N GLY A 318 32.93 -2.58 -7.61
CA GLY A 318 32.45 -2.08 -6.32
C GLY A 318 31.06 -1.47 -6.43
N GLN A 319 30.79 -0.70 -7.48
CA GLN A 319 29.49 -0.06 -7.72
C GLN A 319 28.35 -1.08 -7.93
N ILE A 320 28.58 -2.17 -8.66
CA ILE A 320 27.58 -3.25 -8.84
C ILE A 320 27.13 -3.80 -7.50
N SER A 321 28.10 -4.07 -6.60
CA SER A 321 27.80 -4.67 -5.29
C SER A 321 26.86 -3.81 -4.44
N MET A 322 26.94 -2.49 -4.55
CA MET A 322 26.06 -1.54 -3.83
C MET A 322 24.63 -1.53 -4.40
N GLN A 323 24.47 -1.73 -5.71
CA GLN A 323 23.14 -1.65 -6.35
C GLN A 323 22.28 -2.90 -6.14
N ILE A 324 22.87 -4.05 -5.85
CA ILE A 324 22.15 -5.33 -5.73
C ILE A 324 21.08 -5.26 -4.65
N ASN A 325 21.39 -4.70 -3.49
CA ASN A 325 20.42 -4.62 -2.39
C ASN A 325 19.18 -3.78 -2.74
N ALA A 326 19.38 -2.64 -3.38
CA ALA A 326 18.28 -1.78 -3.80
C ALA A 326 17.39 -2.46 -4.86
N VAL A 327 17.99 -3.25 -5.77
CA VAL A 327 17.21 -4.05 -6.73
C VAL A 327 16.41 -5.13 -6.03
N VAL A 328 16.99 -5.85 -5.06
CA VAL A 328 16.29 -6.89 -4.30
C VAL A 328 15.12 -6.29 -3.51
N MET A 329 15.33 -5.15 -2.83
CA MET A 329 14.27 -4.46 -2.08
C MET A 329 13.17 -3.92 -3.00
N GLY A 330 13.55 -3.32 -4.14
CA GLY A 330 12.58 -2.83 -5.12
C GLY A 330 11.74 -3.96 -5.74
N LEU A 331 12.35 -5.12 -6.04
CA LEU A 331 11.61 -6.29 -6.53
C LEU A 331 10.70 -6.90 -5.48
N ALA A 332 11.09 -6.88 -4.21
CA ALA A 332 10.24 -7.32 -3.11
C ALA A 332 9.02 -6.38 -2.95
N GLY A 333 9.24 -5.06 -3.00
CA GLY A 333 8.17 -4.06 -3.01
C GLY A 333 7.23 -4.21 -4.22
N ALA A 334 7.79 -4.39 -5.42
CA ALA A 334 7.00 -4.69 -6.62
C ALA A 334 6.13 -5.94 -6.45
N GLY A 335 6.66 -6.99 -5.81
CA GLY A 335 5.92 -8.22 -5.56
C GLY A 335 4.72 -8.01 -4.64
N ARG A 336 4.84 -7.17 -3.61
CA ARG A 336 3.74 -6.82 -2.70
C ARG A 336 2.70 -5.93 -3.40
N ILE A 337 3.14 -4.92 -4.15
CA ILE A 337 2.25 -4.07 -4.95
C ILE A 337 1.46 -4.89 -5.96
N PHE A 338 2.11 -5.81 -6.69
CA PHE A 338 1.41 -6.70 -7.60
C PHE A 338 0.50 -7.69 -6.87
N GLY A 339 0.82 -8.08 -5.62
CA GLY A 339 -0.06 -8.86 -4.76
C GLY A 339 -1.38 -8.14 -4.53
N LEU A 340 -1.32 -6.87 -4.12
CA LEU A 340 -2.52 -6.03 -3.95
C LEU A 340 -3.33 -5.86 -5.26
N LEU A 341 -2.63 -5.67 -6.40
CA LEU A 341 -3.29 -5.51 -7.70
C LEU A 341 -3.89 -6.81 -8.26
N ASP A 342 -3.48 -7.96 -7.74
CA ASP A 342 -3.96 -9.29 -8.14
C ASP A 342 -5.03 -9.84 -7.17
N GLU A 343 -5.36 -9.09 -6.10
CA GLU A 343 -6.47 -9.45 -5.23
C GLU A 343 -7.78 -9.40 -6.02
N GLU A 344 -8.66 -10.35 -5.73
CA GLU A 344 -9.94 -10.43 -6.42
C GLU A 344 -10.86 -9.29 -5.97
N PRO A 345 -11.44 -8.52 -6.92
CA PRO A 345 -12.41 -7.49 -6.59
C PRO A 345 -13.67 -8.10 -5.96
N GLU A 346 -14.44 -7.29 -5.26
CA GLU A 346 -15.72 -7.71 -4.70
C GLU A 346 -16.64 -8.23 -5.82
N ALA A 347 -16.97 -9.53 -5.77
CA ALA A 347 -17.86 -10.13 -6.76
C ALA A 347 -19.28 -9.59 -6.62
N ASP A 348 -19.89 -9.13 -7.71
CA ASP A 348 -21.30 -8.76 -7.78
C ASP A 348 -21.95 -9.38 -9.02
N GLU A 349 -22.77 -10.40 -8.79
CA GLU A 349 -23.56 -11.08 -9.83
C GLU A 349 -25.02 -10.60 -9.83
N GLY A 350 -25.31 -9.51 -9.10
CA GLY A 350 -26.63 -8.91 -9.03
C GLY A 350 -27.09 -8.34 -10.38
N TYR A 351 -28.36 -8.56 -10.70
CA TYR A 351 -28.99 -8.05 -11.92
C TYR A 351 -30.29 -7.28 -11.65
N VAL A 352 -30.75 -7.28 -10.41
CA VAL A 352 -31.86 -6.45 -9.94
C VAL A 352 -31.33 -5.11 -9.51
N THR A 353 -31.87 -4.03 -10.05
CA THR A 353 -31.43 -2.66 -9.83
C THR A 353 -32.49 -1.81 -9.13
N LEU A 354 -32.07 -0.77 -8.42
CA LEU A 354 -32.96 0.19 -7.77
C LEU A 354 -33.19 1.38 -8.70
N VAL A 355 -34.46 1.68 -8.99
CA VAL A 355 -34.84 2.74 -9.92
C VAL A 355 -35.89 3.68 -9.30
N ASN A 356 -35.89 4.95 -9.77
CA ASN A 356 -36.97 5.87 -9.46
C ASN A 356 -38.23 5.47 -10.23
N THR A 357 -39.38 5.49 -9.57
CA THR A 357 -40.65 5.09 -10.16
C THR A 357 -41.73 6.14 -9.90
N LYS A 358 -42.79 6.08 -10.73
CA LYS A 358 -44.05 6.78 -10.51
C LYS A 358 -45.21 5.86 -10.83
N TYR A 359 -46.38 6.13 -10.26
CA TYR A 359 -47.57 5.42 -10.61
C TYR A 359 -48.15 5.94 -11.92
N ASP A 360 -48.50 5.06 -12.85
CA ASP A 360 -49.21 5.40 -14.08
C ASP A 360 -50.72 5.62 -13.77
N GLU A 361 -51.48 5.99 -14.81
CA GLU A 361 -52.94 6.20 -14.67
C GLU A 361 -53.72 4.92 -14.27
N SER A 362 -53.08 3.76 -14.46
CA SER A 362 -53.64 2.44 -14.11
C SER A 362 -53.24 1.97 -12.72
N GLY A 363 -52.40 2.76 -11.99
CA GLY A 363 -51.92 2.43 -10.65
C GLY A 363 -50.72 1.45 -10.65
N HIS A 364 -50.07 1.23 -11.78
CA HIS A 364 -48.84 0.42 -11.86
C HIS A 364 -47.57 1.29 -11.72
N LEU A 365 -46.57 0.72 -11.08
CA LEU A 365 -45.24 1.36 -11.01
C LEU A 365 -44.55 1.30 -12.35
N VAL A 366 -44.11 2.45 -12.83
CA VAL A 366 -43.30 2.60 -14.05
C VAL A 366 -42.04 3.36 -13.75
N GLU A 367 -40.94 2.97 -14.37
CA GLU A 367 -39.65 3.63 -14.23
C GLU A 367 -39.72 5.07 -14.79
N CYS A 368 -39.12 6.03 -14.11
CA CYS A 368 -38.99 7.40 -14.54
C CYS A 368 -37.57 7.92 -14.38
N ALA A 369 -37.20 8.85 -15.26
CA ALA A 369 -35.87 9.51 -15.19
C ALA A 369 -35.82 10.63 -14.16
N GLU A 370 -36.99 11.10 -13.70
CA GLU A 370 -37.10 12.15 -12.71
C GLU A 370 -36.82 11.58 -11.30
N ARG A 371 -36.21 12.40 -10.46
CA ARG A 371 -35.98 12.06 -9.07
C ARG A 371 -37.32 12.04 -8.33
N THR A 372 -37.68 10.89 -7.77
CA THR A 372 -38.90 10.70 -7.00
C THR A 372 -38.57 10.21 -5.59
N THR A 373 -39.57 10.23 -4.70
CA THR A 373 -39.51 9.57 -3.39
C THR A 373 -39.91 8.10 -3.46
N ASP A 374 -40.49 7.68 -4.57
CA ASP A 374 -40.97 6.32 -4.79
C ASP A 374 -39.91 5.52 -5.55
N TRP A 375 -39.27 4.60 -4.86
CA TRP A 375 -38.25 3.71 -5.40
C TRP A 375 -38.79 2.30 -5.53
N ALA A 376 -38.33 1.58 -6.56
CA ALA A 376 -38.69 0.17 -6.74
C ALA A 376 -37.50 -0.65 -7.25
N TRP A 377 -37.52 -1.92 -6.92
CA TRP A 377 -36.65 -2.93 -7.49
C TRP A 377 -37.09 -3.29 -8.90
N LYS A 378 -36.27 -3.02 -9.89
CA LYS A 378 -36.42 -3.44 -11.29
C LYS A 378 -35.84 -4.86 -11.43
N HIS A 379 -36.73 -5.85 -11.51
CA HIS A 379 -36.36 -7.25 -11.60
C HIS A 379 -36.65 -7.78 -13.02
N PRO A 380 -35.62 -7.89 -13.90
CA PRO A 380 -35.74 -8.52 -15.19
C PRO A 380 -35.83 -10.04 -15.04
N HIS A 381 -36.73 -10.69 -15.79
CA HIS A 381 -36.91 -12.13 -15.81
C HIS A 381 -36.35 -12.75 -17.11
N HIS A 382 -36.08 -14.05 -17.09
CA HIS A 382 -35.54 -14.77 -18.24
C HIS A 382 -36.47 -14.80 -19.46
N ASP A 383 -37.77 -14.58 -19.28
CA ASP A 383 -38.78 -14.48 -20.36
C ASP A 383 -38.85 -13.10 -21.01
N GLY A 384 -37.99 -12.17 -20.60
CA GLY A 384 -37.95 -10.78 -21.06
C GLY A 384 -38.94 -9.84 -20.38
N THR A 385 -39.74 -10.33 -19.43
CA THR A 385 -40.61 -9.46 -18.60
C THR A 385 -39.82 -8.76 -17.52
N VAL A 386 -40.30 -7.59 -17.10
CA VAL A 386 -39.73 -6.82 -15.98
C VAL A 386 -40.81 -6.59 -14.94
N THR A 387 -40.51 -6.92 -13.69
CA THR A 387 -41.38 -6.58 -12.57
C THR A 387 -40.77 -5.47 -11.73
N TYR A 388 -41.66 -4.55 -11.27
CA TYR A 388 -41.28 -3.48 -10.35
C TYR A 388 -41.87 -3.79 -8.98
N THR A 389 -40.99 -4.03 -7.98
CA THR A 389 -41.39 -4.27 -6.58
C THR A 389 -41.10 -2.99 -5.78
N PRO A 390 -42.11 -2.39 -5.10
CA PRO A 390 -41.90 -1.22 -4.29
C PRO A 390 -40.83 -1.45 -3.24
N LEU A 391 -39.97 -0.47 -3.00
CA LEU A 391 -38.98 -0.50 -1.93
C LEU A 391 -39.69 -0.20 -0.61
N ALA A 392 -39.98 -1.25 0.17
CA ALA A 392 -40.73 -1.16 1.40
C ALA A 392 -39.91 -1.42 2.66
N GLY A 393 -38.80 -2.14 2.53
CA GLY A 393 -37.93 -2.48 3.65
C GLY A 393 -38.32 -3.78 4.39
N ASP A 394 -38.98 -4.74 3.72
CA ASP A 394 -39.20 -6.10 4.28
C ASP A 394 -37.89 -6.90 4.17
N VAL A 395 -37.24 -7.19 5.29
CA VAL A 395 -36.00 -7.98 5.32
C VAL A 395 -36.22 -9.30 6.04
N ARG A 396 -35.83 -10.40 5.40
CA ARG A 396 -35.95 -11.75 5.93
C ARG A 396 -34.67 -12.53 5.77
N MET A 397 -34.19 -13.12 6.85
CA MET A 397 -33.13 -14.14 6.85
C MET A 397 -33.79 -15.48 7.18
N GLU A 398 -33.49 -16.49 6.40
CA GLU A 398 -34.09 -17.84 6.51
C GLU A 398 -32.99 -18.87 6.59
N HIS A 399 -32.85 -19.54 7.73
CA HIS A 399 -31.92 -20.65 7.98
C HIS A 399 -30.49 -20.31 7.57
N VAL A 400 -29.94 -19.18 8.02
CA VAL A 400 -28.63 -18.69 7.63
C VAL A 400 -27.55 -19.26 8.54
N ASP A 401 -26.60 -19.96 7.90
CA ASP A 401 -25.33 -20.38 8.49
C ASP A 401 -24.20 -19.51 7.93
N PHE A 402 -23.30 -19.04 8.81
CA PHE A 402 -22.20 -18.19 8.38
C PHE A 402 -20.95 -18.30 9.27
N GLY A 403 -19.78 -18.25 8.66
CA GLY A 403 -18.48 -18.11 9.31
C GLY A 403 -17.53 -17.26 8.47
N TYR A 404 -16.69 -16.44 9.10
CA TYR A 404 -15.67 -15.62 8.44
C TYR A 404 -14.54 -16.46 7.85
N SER A 405 -14.37 -17.69 8.32
CA SER A 405 -13.46 -18.68 7.76
C SER A 405 -14.10 -20.07 7.81
N PRO A 406 -13.66 -21.02 6.96
CA PRO A 406 -14.21 -22.38 6.96
C PRO A 406 -14.13 -23.10 8.32
N ASP A 407 -13.13 -22.74 9.13
CA ASP A 407 -12.88 -23.36 10.44
C ASP A 407 -13.56 -22.64 11.60
N HIS A 408 -14.23 -21.51 11.37
CA HIS A 408 -14.82 -20.68 12.42
C HIS A 408 -16.23 -20.22 12.03
N GLN A 409 -17.24 -21.04 12.31
CA GLN A 409 -18.64 -20.70 12.15
C GLN A 409 -19.07 -19.77 13.29
N VAL A 410 -19.87 -18.74 12.96
CA VAL A 410 -20.32 -17.68 13.87
C VAL A 410 -21.83 -17.67 14.01
N LEU A 411 -22.59 -18.00 12.97
CA LEU A 411 -24.06 -18.08 13.00
C LEU A 411 -24.49 -19.49 12.63
N TYR A 412 -25.51 -19.98 13.33
CA TYR A 412 -26.06 -21.32 13.17
C TYR A 412 -27.58 -21.24 13.05
N ASP A 413 -28.13 -21.63 11.90
CA ASP A 413 -29.56 -21.69 11.58
C ASP A 413 -30.34 -20.41 11.98
N VAL A 414 -29.76 -19.25 11.69
CA VAL A 414 -30.35 -17.96 12.10
C VAL A 414 -31.49 -17.56 11.18
N SER A 415 -32.68 -17.34 11.77
CA SER A 415 -33.86 -16.84 11.08
C SER A 415 -34.35 -15.53 11.72
N VAL A 416 -34.40 -14.46 10.91
CA VAL A 416 -34.80 -13.10 11.32
C VAL A 416 -35.82 -12.55 10.34
N TYR A 417 -36.88 -11.96 10.85
CA TYR A 417 -37.92 -11.34 10.03
C TYR A 417 -38.23 -9.94 10.55
N ALA A 418 -38.12 -8.94 9.67
CA ALA A 418 -38.53 -7.56 9.93
C ALA A 418 -39.51 -7.11 8.86
N LYS A 419 -40.71 -6.75 9.26
CA LYS A 419 -41.71 -6.17 8.36
C LYS A 419 -41.45 -4.67 8.14
N PRO A 420 -41.97 -4.08 7.06
CA PRO A 420 -41.85 -2.65 6.83
C PRO A 420 -42.24 -1.82 8.06
N GLY A 421 -41.39 -0.89 8.45
CA GLY A 421 -41.59 0.00 9.59
C GLY A 421 -41.34 -0.61 10.97
N GLN A 422 -40.98 -1.90 11.09
CA GLN A 422 -40.66 -2.53 12.37
C GLN A 422 -39.26 -2.21 12.88
N LYS A 423 -39.16 -2.04 14.19
CA LYS A 423 -37.91 -1.92 14.92
C LYS A 423 -37.53 -3.28 15.54
N VAL A 424 -36.43 -3.86 15.05
CA VAL A 424 -35.89 -5.15 15.51
C VAL A 424 -34.60 -4.91 16.29
N ALA A 425 -34.57 -5.29 17.57
CA ALA A 425 -33.38 -5.17 18.41
C ALA A 425 -32.66 -6.51 18.56
N PHE A 426 -31.37 -6.53 18.35
CA PHE A 426 -30.48 -7.65 18.65
C PHE A 426 -29.85 -7.48 20.03
N VAL A 427 -30.00 -8.49 20.88
CA VAL A 427 -29.50 -8.51 22.25
C VAL A 427 -28.72 -9.80 22.48
N GLY A 428 -27.65 -9.73 23.27
CA GLY A 428 -26.79 -10.87 23.58
C GLY A 428 -25.37 -10.43 23.94
N ALA A 429 -24.57 -11.33 24.46
CA ALA A 429 -23.18 -11.07 24.85
C ALA A 429 -22.32 -10.64 23.66
N THR A 430 -21.17 -10.04 23.96
CA THR A 430 -20.14 -9.74 22.94
C THR A 430 -19.71 -11.04 22.25
N GLY A 431 -19.64 -11.02 20.92
CA GLY A 431 -19.34 -12.24 20.14
C GLY A 431 -20.53 -13.14 19.83
N ALA A 432 -21.76 -12.83 20.30
CA ALA A 432 -22.96 -13.63 20.02
C ALA A 432 -23.40 -13.62 18.53
N GLY A 433 -22.78 -12.81 17.65
CA GLY A 433 -23.10 -12.75 16.22
C GLY A 433 -23.95 -11.56 15.78
N LYS A 434 -24.25 -10.59 16.67
CA LYS A 434 -25.10 -9.41 16.38
C LYS A 434 -24.60 -8.60 15.18
N THR A 435 -23.34 -8.16 15.21
CA THR A 435 -22.71 -7.40 14.11
C THR A 435 -22.56 -8.23 12.83
N THR A 436 -22.40 -9.54 12.96
CA THR A 436 -22.35 -10.45 11.81
C THR A 436 -23.67 -10.44 11.04
N ILE A 437 -24.82 -10.47 11.73
CA ILE A 437 -26.14 -10.37 11.08
C ILE A 437 -26.26 -9.07 10.28
N THR A 438 -25.86 -7.94 10.86
CA THR A 438 -25.92 -6.64 10.17
C THR A 438 -24.98 -6.56 8.98
N ASN A 439 -23.78 -7.16 9.07
CA ASN A 439 -22.84 -7.27 7.95
C ASN A 439 -23.41 -8.10 6.79
N LEU A 440 -24.18 -9.16 7.09
CA LEU A 440 -24.84 -9.99 6.09
C LEU A 440 -26.04 -9.28 5.44
N ILE A 441 -26.79 -8.49 6.18
CA ILE A 441 -27.90 -7.67 5.62
C ILE A 441 -27.34 -6.63 4.64
N ASN A 442 -26.18 -6.01 4.95
CA ASN A 442 -25.46 -5.09 4.04
C ASN A 442 -24.74 -5.82 2.88
N ARG A 443 -24.74 -7.14 2.90
CA ARG A 443 -24.01 -7.97 1.94
C ARG A 443 -22.52 -7.58 1.83
N PHE A 444 -21.89 -7.26 2.98
CA PHE A 444 -20.42 -7.13 3.08
C PHE A 444 -19.75 -8.49 2.97
N TYR A 445 -20.50 -9.55 3.27
CA TYR A 445 -20.13 -10.95 3.10
C TYR A 445 -21.29 -11.69 2.45
N ASP A 446 -20.99 -12.57 1.52
CA ASP A 446 -21.99 -13.46 0.91
C ASP A 446 -22.15 -14.73 1.77
N ILE A 447 -23.39 -15.22 1.91
CA ILE A 447 -23.71 -16.44 2.67
C ILE A 447 -23.50 -17.69 1.83
N ALA A 448 -23.01 -18.76 2.47
CA ALA A 448 -22.85 -20.06 1.84
C ALA A 448 -24.15 -20.89 1.88
N ASP A 449 -24.92 -20.77 2.98
CA ASP A 449 -26.17 -21.52 3.17
C ASP A 449 -27.28 -20.62 3.75
N GLY A 450 -28.52 -20.98 3.49
CA GLY A 450 -29.68 -20.16 3.85
C GLY A 450 -30.08 -19.15 2.76
N LYS A 451 -30.93 -18.19 3.10
CA LYS A 451 -31.41 -17.14 2.20
C LYS A 451 -31.63 -15.83 2.95
N ILE A 452 -31.20 -14.74 2.34
CA ILE A 452 -31.57 -13.38 2.76
C ILE A 452 -32.41 -12.76 1.65
N ARG A 453 -33.59 -12.25 2.00
CA ARG A 453 -34.51 -11.58 1.07
C ARG A 453 -34.75 -10.15 1.50
N TYR A 454 -34.80 -9.27 0.52
CA TYR A 454 -35.21 -7.89 0.70
C TYR A 454 -36.40 -7.61 -0.23
N ASP A 455 -37.53 -7.19 0.35
CA ASP A 455 -38.82 -7.05 -0.35
C ASP A 455 -39.19 -8.28 -1.19
N GLY A 456 -38.91 -9.48 -0.63
CA GLY A 456 -39.18 -10.77 -1.25
C GLY A 456 -38.11 -11.22 -2.27
N ILE A 457 -37.18 -10.36 -2.67
CA ILE A 457 -36.10 -10.65 -3.63
C ILE A 457 -34.87 -11.16 -2.87
N ASN A 458 -34.25 -12.25 -3.37
CA ASN A 458 -32.99 -12.72 -2.78
C ASN A 458 -31.90 -11.66 -3.00
N VAL A 459 -31.20 -11.25 -1.93
CA VAL A 459 -30.15 -10.21 -1.97
C VAL A 459 -29.01 -10.54 -2.93
N ASN A 460 -28.74 -11.82 -3.19
CA ASN A 460 -27.73 -12.23 -4.16
C ASN A 460 -28.07 -11.87 -5.62
N LYS A 461 -29.36 -11.58 -5.89
CA LYS A 461 -29.83 -11.12 -7.20
C LYS A 461 -29.80 -9.59 -7.34
N ILE A 462 -29.71 -8.87 -6.22
CA ILE A 462 -29.69 -7.40 -6.20
C ILE A 462 -28.25 -6.92 -6.36
N CYS A 463 -28.01 -5.93 -7.22
CA CYS A 463 -26.72 -5.26 -7.33
C CYS A 463 -26.30 -4.72 -5.96
N LYS A 464 -25.05 -4.98 -5.55
CA LYS A 464 -24.55 -4.61 -4.20
C LYS A 464 -24.65 -3.11 -3.94
N ASP A 465 -24.31 -2.29 -4.94
CA ASP A 465 -24.39 -0.83 -4.83
C ASP A 465 -25.82 -0.33 -4.60
N ASP A 466 -26.78 -0.92 -5.29
CA ASP A 466 -28.20 -0.58 -5.16
C ASP A 466 -28.80 -1.08 -3.83
N LEU A 467 -28.38 -2.27 -3.39
CA LEU A 467 -28.73 -2.79 -2.06
C LEU A 467 -28.23 -1.84 -0.97
N ARG A 468 -26.95 -1.47 -1.00
CA ARG A 468 -26.33 -0.57 -0.01
C ARG A 468 -26.91 0.83 -0.06
N ARG A 469 -27.29 1.32 -1.24
CA ARG A 469 -27.99 2.61 -1.40
C ARG A 469 -29.38 2.62 -0.75
N SER A 470 -30.05 1.48 -0.73
CA SER A 470 -31.38 1.32 -0.09
C SER A 470 -31.31 1.18 1.42
N LEU A 471 -30.13 1.00 2.01
CA LEU A 471 -29.89 0.79 3.43
C LEU A 471 -29.16 2.00 4.04
N GLY A 472 -29.66 2.52 5.15
CA GLY A 472 -28.95 3.49 5.97
C GLY A 472 -28.15 2.79 7.06
N VAL A 473 -26.90 3.22 7.27
CA VAL A 473 -26.04 2.59 8.28
C VAL A 473 -25.46 3.65 9.20
N VAL A 474 -25.64 3.45 10.51
CA VAL A 474 -24.95 4.20 11.56
C VAL A 474 -24.08 3.23 12.32
N LEU A 475 -22.76 3.35 12.18
CA LEU A 475 -21.77 2.46 12.79
C LEU A 475 -21.41 2.93 14.21
N GLN A 476 -20.97 1.98 15.04
CA GLN A 476 -20.42 2.23 16.37
C GLN A 476 -19.22 3.18 16.32
N ASP A 477 -18.24 2.86 15.46
CA ASP A 477 -17.06 3.68 15.24
C ASP A 477 -17.34 4.71 14.15
N VAL A 478 -17.58 5.96 14.57
CA VAL A 478 -17.86 7.05 13.65
C VAL A 478 -16.57 7.51 12.97
N ASN A 479 -16.51 7.34 11.66
CA ASN A 479 -15.44 7.87 10.83
C ASN A 479 -15.93 9.11 10.07
N LEU A 480 -15.26 10.26 10.31
CA LEU A 480 -15.46 11.50 9.58
C LEU A 480 -14.29 11.75 8.63
N PHE A 481 -14.60 12.20 7.44
CA PHE A 481 -13.60 12.51 6.43
C PHE A 481 -13.09 13.95 6.59
N THR A 482 -11.86 14.18 6.16
CA THR A 482 -11.33 15.55 6.04
C THR A 482 -12.16 16.32 5.01
N GLY A 483 -12.78 17.41 5.45
CA GLY A 483 -13.72 18.22 4.67
C GLY A 483 -14.60 19.04 5.61
N THR A 484 -15.59 19.76 5.08
CA THR A 484 -16.51 20.51 5.91
C THR A 484 -17.51 19.61 6.66
N VAL A 485 -18.16 20.12 7.68
CA VAL A 485 -19.31 19.43 8.32
C VAL A 485 -20.39 19.14 7.28
N MET A 486 -20.66 20.10 6.38
CA MET A 486 -21.62 19.95 5.28
C MET A 486 -21.24 18.78 4.37
N ASP A 487 -19.98 18.66 3.96
CA ASP A 487 -19.49 17.55 3.12
C ASP A 487 -19.66 16.20 3.80
N ASN A 488 -19.38 16.15 5.11
CA ASN A 488 -19.56 14.95 5.89
C ASN A 488 -21.02 14.49 6.03
N ILE A 489 -21.97 15.40 6.08
CA ILE A 489 -23.41 15.07 6.04
C ILE A 489 -23.80 14.65 4.62
N ARG A 490 -23.40 15.42 3.61
CA ARG A 490 -23.67 15.16 2.18
C ARG A 490 -23.10 13.83 1.69
N TYR A 491 -22.12 13.27 2.41
CA TYR A 491 -21.56 11.96 2.08
C TYR A 491 -22.61 10.83 2.02
N GLY A 492 -23.72 10.95 2.78
CA GLY A 492 -24.83 10.02 2.70
C GLY A 492 -25.61 10.08 1.37
N LYS A 493 -25.56 11.24 0.69
CA LYS A 493 -26.23 11.49 -0.59
C LYS A 493 -25.52 12.64 -1.30
N LEU A 494 -24.60 12.30 -2.21
CA LEU A 494 -23.66 13.25 -2.81
C LEU A 494 -24.33 14.39 -3.60
N ASP A 495 -25.54 14.19 -4.12
CA ASP A 495 -26.34 15.15 -4.85
C ASP A 495 -27.35 15.92 -3.97
N ALA A 496 -27.26 15.77 -2.63
CA ALA A 496 -28.13 16.48 -1.70
C ALA A 496 -27.84 17.99 -1.71
N THR A 497 -28.92 18.78 -1.65
CA THR A 497 -28.80 20.25 -1.51
C THR A 497 -28.37 20.63 -0.09
N ASP A 498 -27.92 21.87 0.10
CA ASP A 498 -27.57 22.38 1.43
C ASP A 498 -28.77 22.34 2.37
N GLU A 499 -29.96 22.64 1.87
CA GLU A 499 -31.21 22.62 2.63
C GLU A 499 -31.58 21.20 3.07
N GLU A 500 -31.40 20.17 2.22
CA GLU A 500 -31.61 18.76 2.58
C GLU A 500 -30.61 18.34 3.67
N CYS A 501 -29.35 18.72 3.56
CA CYS A 501 -28.33 18.42 4.59
C CYS A 501 -28.65 19.11 5.93
N MET A 502 -29.08 20.38 5.90
CA MET A 502 -29.48 21.09 7.11
C MET A 502 -30.75 20.50 7.73
N ALA A 503 -31.72 20.05 6.92
CA ALA A 503 -32.91 19.36 7.41
C ALA A 503 -32.55 18.04 8.11
N ALA A 504 -31.65 17.26 7.51
CA ALA A 504 -31.13 16.03 8.11
C ALA A 504 -30.38 16.30 9.43
N ALA A 505 -29.58 17.38 9.48
CA ALA A 505 -28.90 17.79 10.72
C ALA A 505 -29.87 18.19 11.83
N ARG A 506 -30.98 18.88 11.49
CA ARG A 506 -32.05 19.21 12.46
C ARG A 506 -32.75 17.96 12.97
N LEU A 507 -33.07 17.01 12.09
CA LEU A 507 -33.67 15.74 12.45
C LEU A 507 -32.77 14.96 13.42
N ALA A 508 -31.46 14.93 13.14
CA ALA A 508 -30.46 14.29 13.99
C ALA A 508 -30.21 15.02 15.31
N GLY A 509 -30.67 16.28 15.48
CA GLY A 509 -30.32 17.14 16.60
C GLY A 509 -28.91 17.69 16.56
N ALA A 510 -28.29 17.73 15.38
CA ALA A 510 -26.93 18.21 15.17
C ALA A 510 -26.84 19.73 14.91
N ASP A 511 -27.90 20.35 14.37
CA ASP A 511 -27.92 21.74 13.94
C ASP A 511 -27.50 22.73 15.02
N ASP A 512 -27.99 22.54 16.26
CA ASP A 512 -27.70 23.41 17.39
C ASP A 512 -26.19 23.53 17.71
N PHE A 513 -25.45 22.41 17.67
CA PHE A 513 -24.02 22.48 17.93
C PHE A 513 -23.23 22.93 16.70
N ILE A 514 -23.68 22.54 15.49
CA ILE A 514 -23.03 22.94 14.24
C ILE A 514 -23.05 24.47 14.10
N CYS A 515 -24.20 25.11 14.35
CA CYS A 515 -24.32 26.57 14.31
C CYS A 515 -23.45 27.32 15.34
N ARG A 516 -22.95 26.62 16.38
CA ARG A 516 -22.01 27.18 17.39
C ARG A 516 -20.53 27.00 16.99
N LEU A 517 -20.23 26.23 15.96
CA LEU A 517 -18.88 26.12 15.43
C LEU A 517 -18.47 27.44 14.76
N PRO A 518 -17.18 27.76 14.72
CA PRO A 518 -16.70 29.05 14.17
C PRO A 518 -17.24 29.40 12.79
N ASP A 519 -17.29 28.41 11.87
CA ASP A 519 -17.78 28.57 10.49
C ASP A 519 -19.08 27.77 10.24
N GLY A 520 -19.77 27.36 11.33
CA GLY A 520 -21.01 26.58 11.22
C GLY A 520 -20.82 25.31 10.39
N TYR A 521 -21.70 25.13 9.38
CA TYR A 521 -21.63 23.97 8.46
C TYR A 521 -20.38 23.94 7.60
N GLN A 522 -19.69 25.08 7.39
CA GLN A 522 -18.45 25.18 6.63
C GLN A 522 -17.19 24.93 7.48
N THR A 523 -17.36 24.62 8.76
CA THR A 523 -16.24 24.26 9.64
C THR A 523 -15.49 23.06 9.09
N MET A 524 -14.17 23.22 8.86
CA MET A 524 -13.30 22.14 8.38
C MET A 524 -13.00 21.13 9.47
N LEU A 525 -13.24 19.87 9.18
CA LEU A 525 -12.90 18.73 10.02
C LEU A 525 -11.63 18.06 9.51
N THR A 526 -10.75 17.67 10.42
CA THR A 526 -9.50 16.94 10.13
C THR A 526 -9.32 15.82 11.15
N GLY A 527 -8.46 14.85 10.85
CA GLY A 527 -8.09 13.80 11.81
C GLY A 527 -9.29 13.07 12.40
N ASN A 528 -10.21 12.60 11.55
CA ASN A 528 -11.45 11.92 11.98
C ASN A 528 -12.36 12.80 12.87
N GLY A 529 -12.35 14.12 12.67
CA GLY A 529 -13.13 15.05 13.49
C GLY A 529 -12.67 15.11 14.96
N SER A 530 -11.37 15.00 15.20
CA SER A 530 -10.78 14.98 16.56
C SER A 530 -11.08 16.24 17.38
N GLN A 531 -11.43 17.35 16.74
CA GLN A 531 -11.88 18.60 17.36
C GLN A 531 -13.32 18.54 17.90
N LEU A 532 -14.09 17.49 17.57
CA LEU A 532 -15.44 17.28 18.03
C LEU A 532 -15.50 16.24 19.16
N SER A 533 -16.47 16.36 20.06
CA SER A 533 -16.75 15.30 21.04
C SER A 533 -17.29 14.04 20.33
N GLN A 534 -17.20 12.89 20.99
CA GLN A 534 -17.73 11.64 20.43
C GLN A 534 -19.23 11.74 20.10
N GLY A 535 -20.04 12.35 20.98
CA GLY A 535 -21.45 12.56 20.71
C GLY A 535 -21.74 13.47 19.52
N GLN A 536 -20.94 14.54 19.33
CA GLN A 536 -21.08 15.42 18.18
C GLN A 536 -20.76 14.69 16.87
N ARG A 537 -19.72 13.85 16.86
CA ARG A 537 -19.39 12.98 15.72
C ARG A 537 -20.54 12.01 15.42
N GLN A 538 -21.14 11.42 16.46
CA GLN A 538 -22.30 10.52 16.33
C GLN A 538 -23.48 11.24 15.68
N LEU A 539 -23.79 12.47 16.12
CA LEU A 539 -24.89 13.27 15.54
C LEU A 539 -24.65 13.58 14.05
N ILE A 540 -23.42 13.84 13.63
CA ILE A 540 -23.08 13.99 12.20
C ILE A 540 -23.30 12.66 11.45
N SER A 541 -22.94 11.52 12.04
CA SER A 541 -23.17 10.21 11.42
C SER A 541 -24.67 9.90 11.28
N ILE A 542 -25.49 10.28 12.26
CA ILE A 542 -26.95 10.17 12.20
C ILE A 542 -27.49 11.08 11.07
N ALA A 543 -27.00 12.33 10.97
CA ALA A 543 -27.40 13.26 9.90
C ALA A 543 -27.01 12.73 8.52
N ARG A 544 -25.82 12.10 8.39
CA ARG A 544 -25.36 11.42 7.17
C ARG A 544 -26.34 10.30 6.74
N ALA A 545 -26.81 9.49 7.68
CA ALA A 545 -27.79 8.46 7.39
C ALA A 545 -29.19 9.06 7.09
N ALA A 546 -29.55 10.17 7.76
CA ALA A 546 -30.83 10.84 7.57
C ALA A 546 -30.96 11.48 6.18
N VAL A 547 -29.90 12.06 5.63
CA VAL A 547 -29.95 12.72 4.30
C VAL A 547 -30.16 11.72 3.16
N ALA A 548 -29.75 10.45 3.35
CA ALA A 548 -29.97 9.38 2.39
C ALA A 548 -31.46 8.94 2.33
N ASP A 549 -32.21 9.16 3.40
CA ASP A 549 -33.64 8.82 3.58
C ASP A 549 -34.03 7.39 3.16
N PRO A 550 -33.30 6.35 3.62
CA PRO A 550 -33.58 4.98 3.24
C PRO A 550 -34.77 4.39 4.01
N PRO A 551 -35.53 3.44 3.42
CA PRO A 551 -36.66 2.77 4.09
C PRO A 551 -36.24 1.75 5.15
N ALA A 552 -35.00 1.26 5.07
CA ALA A 552 -34.45 0.35 6.06
C ALA A 552 -33.11 0.84 6.60
N MET A 553 -32.87 0.61 7.89
CA MET A 553 -31.71 1.13 8.60
C MET A 553 -31.04 0.08 9.48
N ILE A 554 -29.74 0.21 9.63
CA ILE A 554 -28.91 -0.57 10.53
C ILE A 554 -28.22 0.41 11.48
N LEU A 555 -28.46 0.25 12.76
CA LEU A 555 -27.95 1.10 13.81
C LEU A 555 -27.15 0.27 14.80
N ASP A 556 -25.84 0.60 14.91
CA ASP A 556 -24.98 0.02 15.95
C ASP A 556 -24.81 1.03 17.08
N GLU A 557 -25.44 0.75 18.22
CA GLU A 557 -25.56 1.66 19.36
C GLU A 557 -24.42 1.45 20.35
N ALA A 558 -23.31 2.19 20.20
CA ALA A 558 -22.29 2.28 21.23
C ALA A 558 -22.13 3.71 21.75
N THR A 559 -22.65 3.96 22.94
CA THR A 559 -22.66 5.30 23.55
C THR A 559 -21.96 5.32 24.91
N SER A 560 -21.10 4.32 25.20
CA SER A 560 -20.46 4.11 26.51
C SER A 560 -19.53 5.25 27.00
N SER A 561 -19.23 6.23 26.15
CA SER A 561 -18.26 7.31 26.47
C SER A 561 -18.82 8.72 26.24
N ILE A 562 -20.14 8.89 26.21
CA ILE A 562 -20.81 10.17 25.93
C ILE A 562 -21.43 10.71 27.24
N ASP A 563 -21.32 12.04 27.47
CA ASP A 563 -21.99 12.68 28.61
C ASP A 563 -23.51 12.56 28.53
N THR A 564 -24.18 12.50 29.66
CA THR A 564 -25.64 12.23 29.78
C THR A 564 -26.50 13.19 28.96
N ARG A 565 -26.11 14.48 28.85
CA ARG A 565 -26.87 15.48 28.09
C ARG A 565 -26.79 15.24 26.59
N THR A 566 -25.58 15.05 26.07
CA THR A 566 -25.35 14.75 24.64
C THR A 566 -25.93 13.39 24.28
N GLU A 567 -25.87 12.45 25.20
CA GLU A 567 -26.48 11.13 25.08
C GLU A 567 -28.00 11.23 24.82
N ALA A 568 -28.72 12.04 25.61
CA ALA A 568 -30.16 12.25 25.40
C ALA A 568 -30.49 12.91 24.04
N ILE A 569 -29.57 13.72 23.49
CA ILE A 569 -29.73 14.32 22.16
C ILE A 569 -29.51 13.24 21.07
N VAL A 570 -28.44 12.46 21.19
CA VAL A 570 -28.15 11.33 20.28
C VAL A 570 -29.31 10.36 20.25
N GLN A 571 -29.86 9.98 21.42
CA GLN A 571 -30.98 9.07 21.50
C GLN A 571 -32.22 9.63 20.79
N ARG A 572 -32.56 10.91 21.00
CA ARG A 572 -33.68 11.56 20.30
C ARG A 572 -33.47 11.60 18.79
N GLY A 573 -32.23 11.89 18.33
CA GLY A 573 -31.87 11.84 16.91
C GLY A 573 -32.03 10.44 16.31
N MET A 574 -31.60 9.42 17.04
CA MET A 574 -31.79 8.01 16.66
C MET A 574 -33.29 7.65 16.59
N ASP A 575 -34.06 8.01 17.60
CA ASP A 575 -35.52 7.71 17.65
C ASP A 575 -36.25 8.41 16.49
N ALA A 576 -35.91 9.67 16.19
CA ALA A 576 -36.45 10.41 15.04
C ALA A 576 -36.09 9.74 13.71
N LEU A 577 -34.86 9.28 13.59
CA LEU A 577 -34.35 8.59 12.39
C LEU A 577 -35.08 7.24 12.17
N MET A 578 -35.40 6.50 13.23
CA MET A 578 -36.07 5.21 13.16
C MET A 578 -37.54 5.29 12.78
N THR A 579 -38.20 6.44 13.01
CA THR A 579 -39.64 6.59 12.84
C THR A 579 -40.08 6.32 11.40
N GLY A 580 -40.99 5.35 11.21
CA GLY A 580 -41.54 4.99 9.90
C GLY A 580 -40.63 4.11 9.04
N ARG A 581 -39.48 3.69 9.55
CA ARG A 581 -38.49 2.87 8.81
C ARG A 581 -38.30 1.51 9.47
N THR A 582 -38.02 0.51 8.64
CA THR A 582 -37.56 -0.79 9.14
C THR A 582 -36.18 -0.64 9.75
N THR A 583 -35.99 -0.95 11.00
CA THR A 583 -34.76 -0.68 11.71
C THR A 583 -34.22 -1.91 12.41
N PHE A 584 -32.96 -2.23 12.14
CA PHE A 584 -32.16 -3.22 12.88
C PHE A 584 -31.23 -2.49 13.83
N VAL A 585 -31.39 -2.74 15.14
CA VAL A 585 -30.58 -2.08 16.18
C VAL A 585 -29.75 -3.11 16.91
N ILE A 586 -28.43 -2.94 16.93
CA ILE A 586 -27.58 -3.64 17.89
C ILE A 586 -27.65 -2.82 19.17
N ALA A 587 -28.50 -3.29 20.10
CA ALA A 587 -28.83 -2.49 21.27
C ALA A 587 -27.89 -2.81 22.43
N HIS A 588 -27.26 -1.77 22.96
CA HIS A 588 -26.48 -1.79 24.19
C HIS A 588 -27.22 -1.10 25.36
N ARG A 589 -28.46 -0.64 25.11
CA ARG A 589 -29.30 0.06 26.10
C ARG A 589 -30.63 -0.58 26.29
N LEU A 590 -31.03 -0.71 27.56
CA LEU A 590 -32.31 -1.25 27.95
C LEU A 590 -33.50 -0.45 27.40
N SER A 591 -33.37 0.90 27.29
CA SER A 591 -34.43 1.76 26.74
C SER A 591 -34.70 1.49 25.26
N THR A 592 -33.68 1.34 24.45
CA THR A 592 -33.78 1.04 23.02
C THR A 592 -34.37 -0.34 22.79
N VAL A 593 -33.94 -1.33 23.58
CA VAL A 593 -34.46 -2.69 23.55
C VAL A 593 -35.96 -2.72 23.91
N ARG A 594 -36.34 -2.06 25.01
CA ARG A 594 -37.70 -2.04 25.50
C ARG A 594 -38.71 -1.48 24.50
N ASN A 595 -38.32 -0.45 23.76
CA ASN A 595 -39.17 0.24 22.79
C ASN A 595 -39.10 -0.40 21.38
N SER A 596 -38.56 -1.61 21.24
CA SER A 596 -38.51 -2.32 19.97
C SER A 596 -39.73 -3.22 19.79
N ASP A 597 -40.21 -3.31 18.54
CA ASP A 597 -41.37 -4.16 18.20
C ASP A 597 -41.04 -5.65 18.32
N VAL A 598 -39.77 -5.99 17.98
CA VAL A 598 -39.23 -7.35 18.06
C VAL A 598 -37.86 -7.31 18.70
N ILE A 599 -37.67 -8.16 19.68
CA ILE A 599 -36.38 -8.39 20.34
C ILE A 599 -35.92 -9.79 19.96
N ILE A 600 -34.69 -9.92 19.49
CA ILE A 600 -34.05 -11.18 19.13
C ILE A 600 -32.84 -11.36 20.05
N CYS A 601 -32.92 -12.39 20.90
CA CYS A 601 -31.81 -12.73 21.78
C CYS A 601 -30.91 -13.77 21.11
N LEU A 602 -29.63 -13.41 21.03
CA LEU A 602 -28.59 -14.23 20.44
C LEU A 602 -27.63 -14.75 21.53
N ASP A 603 -27.30 -16.02 21.45
CA ASP A 603 -26.25 -16.61 22.25
C ASP A 603 -25.47 -17.62 21.42
N HIS A 604 -24.13 -17.50 21.42
CA HIS A 604 -23.24 -18.37 20.67
C HIS A 604 -23.68 -18.63 19.22
N GLY A 605 -24.16 -17.59 18.53
CA GLY A 605 -24.57 -17.66 17.13
C GLY A 605 -25.95 -18.25 16.87
N HIS A 606 -26.73 -18.58 17.91
CA HIS A 606 -28.10 -19.08 17.82
C HIS A 606 -29.12 -18.04 18.27
N VAL A 607 -30.28 -18.02 17.63
CA VAL A 607 -31.45 -17.28 18.13
C VAL A 607 -32.14 -18.12 19.20
N ILE A 608 -32.02 -17.70 20.46
CA ILE A 608 -32.55 -18.43 21.60
C ILE A 608 -33.95 -17.96 22.03
N GLU A 609 -34.23 -16.65 21.88
CA GLU A 609 -35.53 -16.07 22.18
C GLU A 609 -35.91 -15.01 21.16
N ARG A 610 -37.22 -14.92 20.90
CA ARG A 610 -37.83 -13.89 20.05
C ARG A 610 -39.20 -13.50 20.62
N GLY A 611 -39.50 -12.20 20.63
CA GLY A 611 -40.76 -11.65 21.08
C GLY A 611 -40.70 -10.15 21.33
N ASN A 612 -41.73 -9.54 21.82
CA ASN A 612 -41.71 -8.18 22.34
C ASN A 612 -41.28 -8.15 23.82
N HIS A 613 -41.05 -6.96 24.37
CA HIS A 613 -40.57 -6.77 25.74
C HIS A 613 -41.45 -7.52 26.76
N ASP A 614 -42.78 -7.31 26.71
CA ASP A 614 -43.72 -7.86 27.70
C ASP A 614 -43.80 -9.40 27.62
N GLU A 615 -43.80 -9.95 26.41
CA GLU A 615 -43.76 -11.39 26.16
C GLU A 615 -42.51 -12.05 26.74
N LEU A 616 -41.35 -11.45 26.50
CA LEU A 616 -40.06 -12.00 26.93
C LEU A 616 -39.85 -11.86 28.45
N ILE A 617 -40.33 -10.77 29.06
CA ILE A 617 -40.32 -10.60 30.52
C ILE A 617 -41.23 -11.65 31.17
N ALA A 618 -42.43 -11.93 30.59
CA ALA A 618 -43.36 -12.92 31.12
C ALA A 618 -42.77 -14.35 31.05
N LYS A 619 -41.97 -14.67 30.03
CA LYS A 619 -41.28 -15.97 29.87
C LYS A 619 -40.20 -16.23 30.93
N LYS A 620 -39.66 -15.19 31.57
CA LYS A 620 -38.56 -15.26 32.55
C LYS A 620 -37.34 -16.04 32.04
N GLY A 621 -37.07 -15.95 30.74
CA GLY A 621 -35.95 -16.63 30.08
C GLY A 621 -34.64 -15.80 30.07
N TYR A 622 -33.86 -15.97 29.02
CA TYR A 622 -32.55 -15.31 28.85
C TYR A 622 -32.68 -13.78 28.80
N TYR A 623 -33.69 -13.25 28.06
CA TYR A 623 -33.94 -11.81 28.02
C TYR A 623 -34.29 -11.23 29.41
N TYR A 624 -35.09 -11.94 30.19
CA TYR A 624 -35.42 -11.52 31.55
C TYR A 624 -34.19 -11.43 32.44
N GLN A 625 -33.28 -12.39 32.32
CA GLN A 625 -32.02 -12.40 33.09
C GLN A 625 -31.12 -11.25 32.70
N LEU A 626 -30.97 -10.95 31.39
CA LEU A 626 -30.24 -9.78 30.88
C LEU A 626 -30.88 -8.46 31.36
N TYR A 627 -32.20 -8.36 31.28
CA TYR A 627 -32.93 -7.14 31.66
C TYR A 627 -32.87 -6.85 33.16
N THR A 628 -32.92 -7.87 34.02
CA THR A 628 -32.85 -7.71 35.47
C THR A 628 -31.44 -7.61 36.02
N GLY A 629 -30.41 -7.64 35.21
CA GLY A 629 -29.02 -7.59 35.63
C GLY A 629 -28.51 -8.88 36.25
N ALA A 630 -29.20 -10.01 36.05
CA ALA A 630 -28.71 -11.33 36.49
C ALA A 630 -27.54 -11.82 35.61
N PHE A 631 -27.40 -11.29 34.38
CA PHE A 631 -26.21 -11.34 33.53
C PHE A 631 -25.78 -9.91 33.20
N GLU A 632 -24.51 -9.60 33.30
CA GLU A 632 -23.98 -8.33 32.82
C GLU A 632 -23.98 -8.35 31.28
N LEU A 633 -24.48 -7.27 30.66
CA LEU A 633 -24.26 -6.96 29.26
C LEU A 633 -22.84 -6.41 29.15
N GLU A 634 -21.81 -7.29 29.07
CA GLU A 634 -20.45 -6.90 28.75
C GLU A 634 -20.27 -6.49 27.29
#